data_6372b88cc3dd0fc968929a73a5357e33
#
_entry.id   6372b88cc3dd0fc968929a73a5357e33
#
_cell.length_a   1.000
_cell.length_b   1.000
_cell.length_c   1.000
_cell.angle_alpha   90.00
_cell.angle_beta   90.00
_cell.angle_gamma   90.00
#
_symmetry.space_group_name_H-M   'P 1'
#
loop_
_entity.id
_entity.type
_entity.pdbx_description
1 polymer ?
#
loop_
_entity_poly.entity_id
_entity_poly.type
_entity_poly.pdbx_seq_one_letter_code
_entity_poly.pdbx_strand_id
1 'polypeptide(L)'
;MAGQPEITNMALFCDFENVALGVRDAKYAAFDISKVLERLLLKGSIVVKKAYCDWERYKDFKATMHEAAFELIEIPHVRQSGKNSADIRMVVDALDLCYTKAHVDTFVIISGDSDFSPLVSKLRENNKYVIGVGVKDSTSDLLSANCDEFIYYDDLVRAQEAKKKRAAKRPAPKAKTAAAKAEAKTGEIKSGEDKRQEALDFLVETVEGLITERGSDEKLWGSMVKTTMQRRRPGFNESFYGYRSFRDLMEDAQKHKLLLLLRDEKSGQYSIRLPAEE
;
A
#
# COMPACT_ATOMS: atom_id res chain seq x y z
N MET A 1 -16.16 -22.40 -14.02
CA MET A 1 -14.74 -21.98 -13.91
C MET A 1 -14.71 -20.86 -12.89
N ALA A 2 -14.15 -21.07 -11.71
CA ALA A 2 -13.95 -20.00 -10.74
C ALA A 2 -12.85 -19.10 -11.33
N GLY A 3 -13.22 -17.86 -11.68
CA GLY A 3 -12.27 -16.88 -12.20
C GLY A 3 -11.15 -16.68 -11.19
N GLN A 4 -9.91 -16.77 -11.67
CA GLN A 4 -8.78 -16.26 -10.90
C GLN A 4 -9.09 -14.77 -10.60
N PRO A 5 -8.85 -14.27 -9.39
CA PRO A 5 -9.00 -12.86 -9.15
C PRO A 5 -8.12 -12.12 -10.16
N GLU A 6 -8.72 -11.24 -10.96
CA GLU A 6 -7.99 -10.42 -11.92
C GLU A 6 -6.90 -9.68 -11.15
N ILE A 7 -5.63 -10.01 -11.46
CA ILE A 7 -4.50 -9.34 -10.86
C ILE A 7 -4.42 -7.99 -11.55
N THR A 8 -4.87 -6.95 -10.87
CA THR A 8 -4.77 -5.57 -11.33
C THR A 8 -3.30 -5.14 -11.37
N ASN A 9 -2.82 -4.71 -12.54
CA ASN A 9 -1.46 -4.18 -12.71
C ASN A 9 -1.50 -2.66 -12.74
N MET A 10 -0.87 -2.04 -11.75
CA MET A 10 -0.90 -0.60 -11.54
C MET A 10 0.38 0.07 -12.00
N ALA A 11 0.23 1.24 -12.67
CA ALA A 11 1.32 2.19 -12.92
C ALA A 11 1.08 3.47 -12.10
N LEU A 12 2.09 3.88 -11.32
CA LEU A 12 2.05 5.04 -10.45
C LEU A 12 2.83 6.20 -11.06
N PHE A 13 2.18 7.36 -11.10
CA PHE A 13 2.73 8.62 -11.55
C PHE A 13 2.57 9.65 -10.44
N CYS A 14 3.68 10.14 -9.90
CA CYS A 14 3.70 11.03 -8.74
C CYS A 14 4.23 12.40 -9.13
N ASP A 15 3.38 13.41 -9.04
CA ASP A 15 3.76 14.81 -8.99
C ASP A 15 4.22 15.10 -7.56
N PHE A 16 5.53 14.92 -7.33
CA PHE A 16 6.07 14.92 -5.98
C PHE A 16 6.00 16.32 -5.35
N GLU A 17 6.22 17.38 -6.12
CA GLU A 17 6.20 18.75 -5.60
C GLU A 17 4.81 19.11 -5.05
N ASN A 18 3.75 18.82 -5.79
CA ASN A 18 2.38 19.08 -5.38
C ASN A 18 2.04 18.37 -4.06
N VAL A 19 2.34 17.09 -3.99
CA VAL A 19 2.02 16.28 -2.80
C VAL A 19 2.86 16.69 -1.58
N ALA A 20 4.15 16.98 -1.77
CA ALA A 20 5.03 17.41 -0.70
C ALA A 20 4.59 18.76 -0.11
N LEU A 21 4.16 19.69 -0.98
CA LEU A 21 3.58 20.97 -0.56
C LEU A 21 2.26 20.77 0.17
N GLY A 22 1.35 19.96 -0.34
CA GLY A 22 0.08 19.65 0.30
C GLY A 22 0.23 19.03 1.69
N VAL A 23 1.15 18.08 1.85
CA VAL A 23 1.47 17.45 3.14
C VAL A 23 2.02 18.46 4.14
N ARG A 24 2.92 19.35 3.69
CA ARG A 24 3.46 20.43 4.52
C ARG A 24 2.37 21.40 4.98
N ASP A 25 1.51 21.82 4.06
CA ASP A 25 0.44 22.79 4.33
C ASP A 25 -0.65 22.19 5.25
N ALA A 26 -0.90 20.89 5.15
CA ALA A 26 -1.73 20.12 6.08
C ALA A 26 -1.05 19.83 7.43
N LYS A 27 0.19 20.34 7.65
CA LYS A 27 0.96 20.23 8.90
C LYS A 27 1.33 18.78 9.28
N TYR A 28 1.44 17.89 8.32
CA TYR A 28 2.05 16.57 8.53
C TYR A 28 3.58 16.70 8.53
N ALA A 29 4.27 15.81 9.24
CA ALA A 29 5.73 15.89 9.42
C ALA A 29 6.49 15.78 8.08
N ALA A 30 6.11 14.80 7.24
CA ALA A 30 6.68 14.58 5.91
C ALA A 30 5.75 13.67 5.09
N PHE A 31 5.88 13.73 3.77
CA PHE A 31 5.24 12.75 2.90
C PHE A 31 5.94 11.39 3.02
N ASP A 32 5.16 10.36 3.29
CA ASP A 32 5.63 8.98 3.41
C ASP A 32 4.92 8.13 2.35
N ILE A 33 5.65 7.87 1.27
CA ILE A 33 5.15 7.10 0.12
C ILE A 33 4.78 5.66 0.51
N SER A 34 5.40 5.10 1.58
CA SER A 34 5.13 3.73 2.02
C SER A 34 3.66 3.52 2.38
N LYS A 35 2.99 4.53 2.96
CA LYS A 35 1.57 4.48 3.31
C LYS A 35 0.69 4.31 2.07
N VAL A 36 1.03 5.02 0.99
CA VAL A 36 0.33 4.93 -0.30
C VAL A 36 0.55 3.54 -0.90
N LEU A 37 1.81 3.08 -0.94
CA LEU A 37 2.15 1.76 -1.48
C LEU A 37 1.48 0.62 -0.71
N GLU A 38 1.47 0.66 0.63
CA GLU A 38 0.78 -0.34 1.46
C GLU A 38 -0.71 -0.44 1.10
N ARG A 39 -1.38 0.70 0.90
CA ARG A 39 -2.79 0.74 0.51
C ARG A 39 -3.01 0.15 -0.89
N LEU A 40 -2.20 0.55 -1.86
CA LEU A 40 -2.32 0.10 -3.24
C LEU A 40 -1.99 -1.39 -3.40
N LEU A 41 -1.04 -1.93 -2.66
CA LEU A 41 -0.69 -3.35 -2.69
C LEU A 41 -1.80 -4.29 -2.20
N LEU A 42 -2.79 -3.78 -1.47
CA LEU A 42 -4.01 -4.52 -1.17
C LEU A 42 -4.89 -4.72 -2.42
N LYS A 43 -4.88 -3.75 -3.34
CA LYS A 43 -5.69 -3.74 -4.57
C LYS A 43 -5.08 -4.59 -5.68
N GLY A 44 -3.77 -4.48 -5.90
CA GLY A 44 -3.11 -5.17 -7.01
C GLY A 44 -1.59 -5.10 -6.97
N SER A 45 -0.96 -5.46 -8.09
CA SER A 45 0.48 -5.41 -8.27
C SER A 45 0.89 -4.06 -8.84
N ILE A 46 1.99 -3.49 -8.34
CA ILE A 46 2.54 -2.24 -8.84
C ILE A 46 3.70 -2.59 -9.77
N VAL A 47 3.58 -2.27 -11.06
CA VAL A 47 4.56 -2.64 -12.10
C VAL A 47 5.40 -1.47 -12.57
N VAL A 48 4.91 -0.23 -12.42
CA VAL A 48 5.64 1.01 -12.78
C VAL A 48 5.47 2.02 -11.65
N LYS A 49 6.57 2.70 -11.30
CA LYS A 49 6.58 3.78 -10.31
C LYS A 49 7.48 4.90 -10.81
N LYS A 50 6.90 6.05 -11.13
CA LYS A 50 7.61 7.25 -11.59
C LYS A 50 7.23 8.46 -10.75
N ALA A 51 8.23 9.29 -10.43
CA ALA A 51 8.02 10.52 -9.67
C ALA A 51 8.76 11.69 -10.32
N TYR A 52 8.07 12.81 -10.44
CA TYR A 52 8.48 13.98 -11.21
C TYR A 52 8.61 15.18 -10.28
N CYS A 53 9.76 15.79 -10.24
CA CYS A 53 9.97 17.12 -9.64
C CYS A 53 11.41 17.63 -9.92
N ASP A 54 11.72 18.82 -9.42
CA ASP A 54 13.10 19.29 -9.25
C ASP A 54 13.70 18.63 -8.00
N TRP A 55 14.38 17.48 -8.20
CA TRP A 55 14.95 16.67 -7.12
C TRP A 55 16.10 17.34 -6.38
N GLU A 56 16.67 18.42 -6.91
CA GLU A 56 17.65 19.19 -6.15
C GLU A 56 17.01 19.98 -4.98
N ARG A 57 15.76 20.40 -5.17
CA ARG A 57 14.97 21.04 -4.10
C ARG A 57 14.45 20.05 -3.06
N TYR A 58 14.22 18.80 -3.47
CA TYR A 58 13.65 17.72 -2.65
C TYR A 58 14.65 16.59 -2.39
N LYS A 59 15.96 16.89 -2.36
CA LYS A 59 17.03 15.92 -2.21
C LYS A 59 16.89 14.99 -0.99
N ASP A 60 16.30 15.49 0.09
CA ASP A 60 16.12 14.72 1.33
C ASP A 60 15.15 13.53 1.14
N PHE A 61 14.29 13.57 0.13
CA PHE A 61 13.36 12.50 -0.21
C PHE A 61 13.91 11.50 -1.23
N LYS A 62 15.03 11.81 -1.92
CA LYS A 62 15.60 10.93 -2.96
C LYS A 62 15.84 9.51 -2.43
N ALA A 63 16.44 9.38 -1.26
CA ALA A 63 16.75 8.07 -0.66
C ALA A 63 15.46 7.24 -0.43
N THR A 64 14.46 7.82 0.22
CA THR A 64 13.19 7.15 0.51
C THR A 64 12.45 6.74 -0.76
N MET A 65 12.45 7.59 -1.79
CA MET A 65 11.80 7.29 -3.06
C MET A 65 12.56 6.19 -3.84
N HIS A 66 13.90 6.17 -3.79
CA HIS A 66 14.71 5.09 -4.35
C HIS A 66 14.49 3.76 -3.61
N GLU A 67 14.44 3.78 -2.27
CA GLU A 67 14.12 2.60 -1.47
C GLU A 67 12.72 2.03 -1.81
N ALA A 68 11.77 2.92 -2.12
CA ALA A 68 10.45 2.57 -2.64
C ALA A 68 10.46 2.14 -4.11
N ALA A 69 11.63 2.11 -4.76
CA ALA A 69 11.87 1.75 -6.15
C ALA A 69 11.11 2.64 -7.15
N PHE A 70 11.06 3.95 -6.91
CA PHE A 70 10.60 4.93 -7.88
C PHE A 70 11.72 5.31 -8.85
N GLU A 71 11.36 5.40 -10.14
CA GLU A 71 12.17 6.11 -11.14
C GLU A 71 11.99 7.61 -10.91
N LEU A 72 13.10 8.32 -10.59
CA LEU A 72 13.08 9.75 -10.33
C LEU A 72 13.35 10.51 -11.61
N ILE A 73 12.33 11.21 -12.11
CA ILE A 73 12.42 12.03 -13.32
C ILE A 73 12.79 13.45 -12.91
N GLU A 74 14.01 13.85 -13.23
CA GLU A 74 14.52 15.19 -12.94
C GLU A 74 13.90 16.22 -13.88
N ILE A 75 13.25 17.24 -13.33
CA ILE A 75 12.70 18.37 -14.06
C ILE A 75 13.31 19.65 -13.51
N PRO A 76 14.37 20.17 -14.13
CA PRO A 76 15.03 21.37 -13.63
C PRO A 76 14.12 22.58 -13.68
N HIS A 77 14.11 23.37 -12.60
CA HIS A 77 13.32 24.58 -12.51
C HIS A 77 13.95 25.71 -13.35
N VAL A 78 13.46 25.89 -14.56
CA VAL A 78 13.88 26.99 -15.45
C VAL A 78 13.00 28.21 -15.22
N ARG A 79 13.59 29.33 -14.76
CA ARG A 79 12.89 30.56 -14.31
C ARG A 79 11.89 31.17 -15.30
N GLN A 80 11.93 30.83 -16.61
CA GLN A 80 11.10 31.48 -17.63
C GLN A 80 10.05 30.62 -18.33
N SER A 81 10.10 29.26 -18.23
CA SER A 81 9.12 28.40 -18.93
C SER A 81 8.78 27.11 -18.18
N GLY A 82 9.25 26.95 -16.95
CA GLY A 82 9.34 25.64 -16.32
C GLY A 82 8.19 25.23 -15.39
N LYS A 83 7.16 26.07 -15.19
CA LYS A 83 6.16 25.78 -14.14
C LYS A 83 5.32 24.52 -14.42
N ASN A 84 5.12 24.15 -15.69
CA ASN A 84 4.31 23.00 -16.08
C ASN A 84 5.12 21.89 -16.78
N SER A 85 6.46 21.96 -16.77
CA SER A 85 7.29 20.97 -17.49
C SER A 85 7.18 19.58 -16.87
N ALA A 86 7.07 19.49 -15.54
CA ALA A 86 6.89 18.24 -14.81
C ALA A 86 5.54 17.60 -15.17
N ASP A 87 4.48 18.40 -15.14
CA ASP A 87 3.11 17.96 -15.42
C ASP A 87 2.99 17.45 -16.85
N ILE A 88 3.51 18.21 -17.83
CA ILE A 88 3.51 17.81 -19.24
C ILE A 88 4.30 16.50 -19.42
N ARG A 89 5.47 16.37 -18.80
CA ARG A 89 6.26 15.15 -18.90
C ARG A 89 5.54 13.96 -18.30
N MET A 90 4.90 14.12 -17.14
CA MET A 90 4.12 13.08 -16.49
C MET A 90 2.93 12.66 -17.38
N VAL A 91 2.22 13.61 -17.97
CA VAL A 91 1.10 13.34 -18.89
C VAL A 91 1.58 12.54 -20.10
N VAL A 92 2.69 12.93 -20.72
CA VAL A 92 3.27 12.23 -21.90
C VAL A 92 3.66 10.81 -21.54
N ASP A 93 4.39 10.60 -20.44
CA ASP A 93 4.84 9.28 -19.99
C ASP A 93 3.63 8.37 -19.64
N ALA A 94 2.58 8.93 -19.02
CA ALA A 94 1.38 8.18 -18.68
C ALA A 94 0.60 7.73 -19.92
N LEU A 95 0.45 8.63 -20.90
CA LEU A 95 -0.23 8.31 -22.16
C LEU A 95 0.59 7.32 -23.01
N ASP A 96 1.92 7.49 -23.11
CA ASP A 96 2.79 6.53 -23.78
C ASP A 96 2.61 5.13 -23.18
N LEU A 97 2.65 5.03 -21.85
CA LEU A 97 2.45 3.75 -21.15
C LEU A 97 1.05 3.17 -21.41
N CYS A 98 0.01 4.02 -21.43
CA CYS A 98 -1.37 3.61 -21.69
C CYS A 98 -1.52 2.92 -23.04
N TYR A 99 -0.86 3.44 -24.08
CA TYR A 99 -0.93 2.92 -25.44
C TYR A 99 0.05 1.77 -25.71
N THR A 100 1.19 1.75 -25.03
CA THR A 100 2.25 0.75 -25.28
C THR A 100 2.20 -0.47 -24.39
N LYS A 101 1.58 -0.41 -23.21
CA LYS A 101 1.56 -1.49 -22.21
C LYS A 101 0.14 -1.95 -21.90
N ALA A 102 -0.40 -2.81 -22.76
CA ALA A 102 -1.77 -3.31 -22.65
C ALA A 102 -2.06 -4.04 -21.32
N HIS A 103 -1.03 -4.63 -20.69
CA HIS A 103 -1.15 -5.34 -19.41
C HIS A 103 -1.31 -4.41 -18.19
N VAL A 104 -1.10 -3.11 -18.35
CA VAL A 104 -1.37 -2.10 -17.31
C VAL A 104 -2.83 -1.68 -17.46
N ASP A 105 -3.64 -2.00 -16.49
CA ASP A 105 -5.08 -1.75 -16.48
C ASP A 105 -5.47 -0.59 -15.56
N THR A 106 -4.63 -0.29 -14.57
CA THR A 106 -4.89 0.75 -13.57
C THR A 106 -3.77 1.78 -13.52
N PHE A 107 -4.17 3.04 -13.52
CA PHE A 107 -3.28 4.20 -13.43
C PHE A 107 -3.52 4.92 -12.11
N VAL A 108 -2.45 5.16 -11.36
CA VAL A 108 -2.51 5.89 -10.09
C VAL A 108 -1.85 7.24 -10.28
N ILE A 109 -2.63 8.30 -10.14
CA ILE A 109 -2.18 9.69 -10.24
C ILE A 109 -2.05 10.25 -8.83
N ILE A 110 -0.81 10.51 -8.40
CA ILE A 110 -0.51 11.03 -7.07
C ILE A 110 -0.28 12.54 -7.21
N SER A 111 -1.34 13.32 -7.14
CA SER A 111 -1.39 14.78 -7.19
C SER A 111 -2.76 15.28 -6.75
N GLY A 112 -2.86 16.55 -6.35
CA GLY A 112 -4.11 17.26 -6.10
C GLY A 112 -4.51 18.23 -7.21
N ASP A 113 -3.67 18.37 -8.27
CA ASP A 113 -3.82 19.42 -9.28
C ASP A 113 -4.89 19.07 -10.32
N SER A 114 -5.81 20.02 -10.54
CA SER A 114 -6.85 19.93 -11.57
C SER A 114 -6.32 19.80 -13.00
N ASP A 115 -5.09 20.22 -13.26
CA ASP A 115 -4.46 20.16 -14.58
C ASP A 115 -4.27 18.73 -15.08
N PHE A 116 -4.33 17.74 -14.18
CA PHE A 116 -4.35 16.32 -14.55
C PHE A 116 -5.74 15.76 -14.88
N SER A 117 -6.83 16.52 -14.71
CA SER A 117 -8.17 16.05 -15.05
C SER A 117 -8.33 15.63 -16.52
N PRO A 118 -7.72 16.32 -17.52
CA PRO A 118 -7.74 15.86 -18.90
C PRO A 118 -7.01 14.52 -19.11
N LEU A 119 -5.91 14.28 -18.39
CA LEU A 119 -5.20 13.00 -18.41
C LEU A 119 -6.09 11.88 -17.90
N VAL A 120 -6.73 12.09 -16.74
CA VAL A 120 -7.67 11.12 -16.14
C VAL A 120 -8.77 10.76 -17.14
N SER A 121 -9.41 11.77 -17.75
CA SER A 121 -10.44 11.55 -18.77
C SER A 121 -9.92 10.71 -19.95
N LYS A 122 -8.71 11.00 -20.42
CA LYS A 122 -8.10 10.30 -21.55
C LYS A 122 -7.74 8.85 -21.22
N LEU A 123 -7.27 8.57 -20.01
CA LEU A 123 -7.01 7.21 -19.52
C LEU A 123 -8.31 6.39 -19.46
N ARG A 124 -9.40 6.99 -18.91
CA ARG A 124 -10.71 6.33 -18.83
C ARG A 124 -11.34 6.09 -20.21
N GLU A 125 -11.18 7.00 -21.19
CA GLU A 125 -11.55 6.76 -22.58
C GLU A 125 -10.85 5.51 -23.15
N ASN A 126 -9.66 5.19 -22.70
CA ASN A 126 -8.89 4.00 -23.08
C ASN A 126 -9.17 2.78 -22.17
N ASN A 127 -10.30 2.77 -21.47
CA ASN A 127 -10.74 1.69 -20.59
C ASN A 127 -9.72 1.36 -19.47
N LYS A 128 -9.02 2.40 -18.96
CA LYS A 128 -8.14 2.28 -17.80
C LYS A 128 -8.87 2.73 -16.56
N TYR A 129 -8.68 1.99 -15.46
CA TYR A 129 -9.16 2.40 -14.14
C TYR A 129 -8.21 3.42 -13.55
N VAL A 130 -8.73 4.54 -13.03
CA VAL A 130 -7.88 5.62 -12.52
C VAL A 130 -8.14 5.86 -11.04
N ILE A 131 -7.06 5.71 -10.25
CA ILE A 131 -7.05 6.02 -8.83
C ILE A 131 -6.30 7.34 -8.63
N GLY A 132 -6.97 8.34 -8.04
CA GLY A 132 -6.32 9.55 -7.57
C GLY A 132 -5.79 9.38 -6.16
N VAL A 133 -4.66 10.00 -5.84
CA VAL A 133 -4.13 10.08 -4.48
C VAL A 133 -3.69 11.52 -4.22
N GLY A 134 -4.19 12.14 -3.17
CA GLY A 134 -3.83 13.52 -2.85
C GLY A 134 -4.08 13.86 -1.39
N VAL A 135 -3.67 15.07 -1.00
CA VAL A 135 -3.94 15.62 0.33
C VAL A 135 -5.27 16.37 0.28
N LYS A 136 -6.15 16.15 1.25
CA LYS A 136 -7.54 16.60 1.21
C LYS A 136 -7.68 18.09 0.92
N ASP A 137 -6.94 18.93 1.65
CA ASP A 137 -7.07 20.39 1.58
C ASP A 137 -6.40 21.00 0.33
N SER A 138 -5.53 20.26 -0.36
CA SER A 138 -4.84 20.70 -1.58
C SER A 138 -5.32 19.97 -2.84
N THR A 139 -6.37 19.13 -2.73
CA THR A 139 -6.92 18.39 -3.86
C THR A 139 -8.09 19.14 -4.46
N SER A 140 -8.05 19.32 -5.77
CA SER A 140 -9.17 19.87 -6.55
C SER A 140 -10.35 18.90 -6.60
N ASP A 141 -11.55 19.43 -6.38
CA ASP A 141 -12.79 18.66 -6.55
C ASP A 141 -12.94 18.14 -7.98
N LEU A 142 -12.46 18.90 -8.98
CA LEU A 142 -12.50 18.49 -10.38
C LEU A 142 -11.65 17.24 -10.63
N LEU A 143 -10.45 17.16 -10.07
CA LEU A 143 -9.61 15.98 -10.22
C LEU A 143 -10.24 14.78 -9.51
N SER A 144 -10.64 14.94 -8.25
CA SER A 144 -11.19 13.85 -7.45
C SER A 144 -12.48 13.28 -8.04
N ALA A 145 -13.37 14.12 -8.58
CA ALA A 145 -14.62 13.70 -9.21
C ALA A 145 -14.42 12.97 -10.56
N ASN A 146 -13.31 13.22 -11.25
CA ASN A 146 -13.01 12.54 -12.51
C ASN A 146 -12.37 11.17 -12.36
N CYS A 147 -11.75 10.87 -11.21
CA CYS A 147 -11.18 9.55 -10.93
C CYS A 147 -12.28 8.51 -10.66
N ASP A 148 -11.97 7.24 -10.94
CA ASP A 148 -12.85 6.13 -10.57
C ASP A 148 -12.81 5.88 -9.05
N GLU A 149 -11.67 6.19 -8.43
CA GLU A 149 -11.49 6.18 -6.99
C GLU A 149 -10.53 7.29 -6.57
N PHE A 150 -10.72 7.85 -5.38
CA PHE A 150 -9.80 8.83 -4.81
C PHE A 150 -9.41 8.45 -3.37
N ILE A 151 -8.11 8.40 -3.10
CA ILE A 151 -7.54 8.07 -1.79
C ILE A 151 -6.93 9.33 -1.19
N TYR A 152 -7.47 9.79 -0.06
CA TYR A 152 -6.88 10.91 0.65
C TYR A 152 -5.75 10.45 1.56
N TYR A 153 -4.58 11.08 1.42
CA TYR A 153 -3.41 10.81 2.24
C TYR A 153 -3.67 10.99 3.74
N ASP A 154 -4.53 11.93 4.08
CA ASP A 154 -5.03 12.19 5.43
C ASP A 154 -5.64 10.95 6.07
N ASP A 155 -6.42 10.19 5.32
CA ASP A 155 -7.06 8.97 5.78
C ASP A 155 -6.04 7.87 6.04
N LEU A 156 -4.98 7.79 5.23
CA LEU A 156 -3.89 6.84 5.41
C LEU A 156 -3.11 7.14 6.70
N VAL A 157 -2.83 8.41 6.97
CA VAL A 157 -2.15 8.84 8.21
C VAL A 157 -3.01 8.49 9.42
N ARG A 158 -4.30 8.86 9.41
CA ARG A 158 -5.24 8.55 10.51
C ARG A 158 -5.38 7.05 10.77
N ALA A 159 -5.47 6.25 9.71
CA ALA A 159 -5.58 4.80 9.83
C ALA A 159 -4.31 4.20 10.48
N GLN A 160 -3.12 4.70 10.12
CA GLN A 160 -1.88 4.23 10.70
C GLN A 160 -1.74 4.63 12.18
N GLU A 161 -2.14 5.85 12.55
CA GLU A 161 -2.16 6.27 13.95
C GLU A 161 -3.13 5.45 14.80
N ALA A 162 -4.31 5.14 14.26
CA ALA A 162 -5.28 4.27 14.93
C ALA A 162 -4.72 2.86 15.15
N LYS A 163 -4.01 2.29 14.16
CA LYS A 163 -3.33 1.00 14.29
C LYS A 163 -2.25 1.03 15.36
N LYS A 164 -1.40 2.07 15.39
CA LYS A 164 -0.37 2.24 16.44
C LYS A 164 -0.98 2.32 17.83
N LYS A 165 -2.08 3.06 18.01
CA LYS A 165 -2.80 3.17 19.29
C LYS A 165 -3.44 1.84 19.71
N ARG A 166 -3.98 1.03 18.77
CA ARG A 166 -4.52 -0.31 19.04
C ARG A 166 -3.40 -1.30 19.42
N ALA A 167 -2.29 -1.30 18.72
CA ALA A 167 -1.12 -2.12 19.04
C ALA A 167 -0.56 -1.81 20.44
N ALA A 168 -0.48 -0.53 20.82
CA ALA A 168 -0.02 -0.10 22.15
C ALA A 168 -0.98 -0.47 23.29
N LYS A 169 -2.27 -0.72 23.01
CA LYS A 169 -3.30 -1.12 23.99
C LYS A 169 -3.45 -2.63 24.13
N ARG A 170 -2.87 -3.46 23.24
CA ARG A 170 -2.87 -4.92 23.40
C ARG A 170 -2.00 -5.28 24.60
N PRO A 171 -2.51 -6.02 25.60
CA PRO A 171 -1.69 -6.48 26.72
C PRO A 171 -0.57 -7.39 26.18
N ALA A 172 0.68 -7.04 26.48
CA ALA A 172 1.80 -7.93 26.22
C ALA A 172 1.55 -9.29 26.87
N PRO A 173 1.83 -10.43 26.21
CA PRO A 173 1.77 -11.73 26.85
C PRO A 173 2.73 -11.69 28.05
N LYS A 174 2.22 -12.04 29.24
CA LYS A 174 2.98 -12.06 30.49
C LYS A 174 4.18 -13.02 30.35
N ALA A 175 5.33 -12.50 30.00
CA ALA A 175 6.60 -13.21 30.15
C ALA A 175 6.96 -13.22 31.63
N LYS A 176 7.11 -14.40 32.16
CA LYS A 176 7.66 -14.64 33.53
C LYS A 176 9.10 -14.14 33.55
N THR A 177 9.37 -13.27 34.50
CA THR A 177 10.66 -12.69 34.83
C THR A 177 11.70 -13.76 35.17
N ALA A 178 12.89 -13.65 34.57
CA ALA A 178 14.13 -13.94 35.22
C ALA A 178 15.23 -13.04 34.66
N ALA A 179 15.89 -12.33 35.55
CA ALA A 179 16.88 -11.32 35.34
C ALA A 179 18.18 -11.85 34.76
N ALA A 180 18.83 -11.07 33.89
CA ALA A 180 20.25 -10.72 34.03
C ALA A 180 20.63 -9.67 32.97
N LYS A 181 21.36 -8.65 33.44
CA LYS A 181 22.05 -7.59 32.66
C LYS A 181 23.17 -8.19 31.80
N ALA A 182 23.37 -7.64 30.61
CA ALA A 182 24.63 -7.05 30.13
C ALA A 182 24.58 -6.72 28.64
N GLU A 183 24.77 -5.46 28.33
CA GLU A 183 25.43 -4.75 27.24
C GLU A 183 25.58 -5.31 25.81
N ALA A 184 25.00 -4.51 24.88
CA ALA A 184 25.60 -3.97 23.66
C ALA A 184 25.83 -4.84 22.41
N LYS A 185 25.11 -4.36 21.33
CA LYS A 185 25.52 -4.44 19.92
C LYS A 185 25.72 -5.82 19.29
N THR A 186 24.66 -6.30 18.64
CA THR A 186 24.69 -6.97 17.30
C THR A 186 23.29 -7.50 17.04
N GLY A 187 22.86 -7.59 15.77
CA GLY A 187 21.51 -7.93 15.34
C GLY A 187 20.81 -8.97 16.23
N GLU A 188 19.71 -8.57 16.83
CA GLU A 188 18.91 -9.44 17.69
C GLU A 188 18.43 -10.64 16.89
N ILE A 189 18.91 -11.81 17.28
CA ILE A 189 18.31 -13.09 16.86
C ILE A 189 16.96 -13.16 17.56
N LYS A 190 15.89 -12.73 16.87
CA LYS A 190 14.52 -12.83 17.34
C LYS A 190 14.26 -14.27 17.75
N SER A 191 13.66 -14.48 18.92
CA SER A 191 13.28 -15.82 19.39
C SER A 191 12.31 -16.47 18.39
N GLY A 192 12.21 -17.79 18.37
CA GLY A 192 11.28 -18.48 17.48
C GLY A 192 9.81 -18.05 17.70
N GLU A 193 9.46 -17.67 18.93
CA GLU A 193 8.14 -17.15 19.30
C GLU A 193 7.91 -15.73 18.76
N ASP A 194 8.91 -14.85 18.83
CA ASP A 194 8.80 -13.49 18.27
C ASP A 194 8.59 -13.51 16.75
N LYS A 195 9.28 -14.43 16.05
CA LYS A 195 9.08 -14.61 14.59
C LYS A 195 7.67 -15.09 14.27
N ARG A 196 7.14 -16.06 15.02
CA ARG A 196 5.77 -16.54 14.83
C ARG A 196 4.76 -15.44 15.05
N GLN A 197 4.94 -14.65 16.11
CA GLN A 197 4.05 -13.52 16.39
C GLN A 197 4.09 -12.48 15.26
N GLU A 198 5.27 -12.16 14.72
CA GLU A 198 5.40 -11.26 13.57
C GLU A 198 4.61 -11.75 12.34
N ALA A 199 4.64 -13.06 12.06
CA ALA A 199 3.89 -13.64 10.96
C ALA A 199 2.37 -13.59 11.19
N LEU A 200 1.93 -13.86 12.42
CA LEU A 200 0.53 -13.77 12.83
C LEU A 200 0.01 -12.34 12.72
N ASP A 201 0.77 -11.37 13.22
CA ASP A 201 0.40 -9.94 13.14
C ASP A 201 0.30 -9.47 11.70
N PHE A 202 1.25 -9.89 10.84
CA PHE A 202 1.23 -9.55 9.42
C PHE A 202 0.06 -10.21 8.67
N LEU A 203 -0.30 -11.45 9.03
CA LEU A 203 -1.47 -12.12 8.48
C LEU A 203 -2.76 -11.37 8.85
N VAL A 204 -2.94 -11.06 10.14
CA VAL A 204 -4.13 -10.35 10.63
C VAL A 204 -4.24 -8.97 10.00
N GLU A 205 -3.16 -8.21 9.96
CA GLU A 205 -3.13 -6.89 9.32
C GLU A 205 -3.53 -6.96 7.84
N THR A 206 -3.06 -8.00 7.13
CA THR A 206 -3.41 -8.18 5.72
C THR A 206 -4.90 -8.52 5.55
N VAL A 207 -5.45 -9.37 6.42
CA VAL A 207 -6.88 -9.70 6.40
C VAL A 207 -7.74 -8.49 6.73
N GLU A 208 -7.39 -7.72 7.77
CA GLU A 208 -8.08 -6.47 8.12
C GLU A 208 -8.07 -5.47 6.95
N GLY A 209 -6.91 -5.32 6.29
CA GLY A 209 -6.76 -4.47 5.12
C GLY A 209 -7.65 -4.91 3.96
N LEU A 210 -7.70 -6.21 3.67
CA LEU A 210 -8.55 -6.76 2.60
C LEU A 210 -10.04 -6.61 2.90
N ILE A 211 -10.47 -6.79 4.14
CA ILE A 211 -11.87 -6.56 4.56
C ILE A 211 -12.24 -5.08 4.41
N THR A 212 -11.35 -4.18 4.81
CA THR A 212 -11.59 -2.74 4.67
C THR A 212 -11.71 -2.34 3.20
N GLU A 213 -10.95 -3.01 2.32
CA GLU A 213 -10.91 -2.72 0.89
C GLU A 213 -12.14 -3.25 0.13
N ARG A 214 -12.53 -4.49 0.43
CA ARG A 214 -13.56 -5.24 -0.33
C ARG A 214 -14.92 -5.27 0.32
N GLY A 215 -15.00 -4.85 1.58
CA GLY A 215 -16.19 -4.99 2.41
C GLY A 215 -16.25 -6.33 3.17
N SER A 216 -17.03 -6.33 4.26
CA SER A 216 -17.19 -7.50 5.16
C SER A 216 -17.95 -8.66 4.52
N ASP A 217 -18.71 -8.41 3.46
CA ASP A 217 -19.61 -9.39 2.84
C ASP A 217 -18.91 -10.28 1.81
N GLU A 218 -17.76 -9.83 1.31
CA GLU A 218 -17.00 -10.61 0.33
C GLU A 218 -16.19 -11.73 1.01
N LYS A 219 -16.28 -12.95 0.43
CA LYS A 219 -15.52 -14.11 0.93
C LYS A 219 -14.03 -13.92 0.67
N LEU A 220 -13.23 -13.85 1.71
CA LEU A 220 -11.76 -13.85 1.62
C LEU A 220 -11.24 -15.27 1.59
N TRP A 221 -10.60 -15.64 0.49
CA TRP A 221 -9.97 -16.95 0.35
C TRP A 221 -8.53 -16.94 0.84
N GLY A 222 -8.08 -18.03 1.45
CA GLY A 222 -6.71 -18.17 1.93
C GLY A 222 -5.66 -17.95 0.85
N SER A 223 -5.92 -18.36 -0.38
CA SER A 223 -5.05 -18.11 -1.54
C SER A 223 -4.90 -16.60 -1.84
N MET A 224 -5.99 -15.84 -1.78
CA MET A 224 -6.00 -14.40 -1.97
C MET A 224 -5.16 -13.69 -0.90
N VAL A 225 -5.37 -14.08 0.36
CA VAL A 225 -4.59 -13.53 1.49
C VAL A 225 -3.10 -13.83 1.31
N LYS A 226 -2.73 -15.06 0.96
CA LYS A 226 -1.33 -15.44 0.68
C LYS A 226 -0.71 -14.57 -0.42
N THR A 227 -1.39 -14.44 -1.55
CA THR A 227 -0.93 -13.62 -2.68
C THR A 227 -0.75 -12.16 -2.28
N THR A 228 -1.67 -11.61 -1.48
CA THR A 228 -1.57 -10.23 -0.98
C THR A 228 -0.40 -10.07 0.00
N MET A 229 -0.19 -11.03 0.91
CA MET A 229 0.98 -11.01 1.80
C MET A 229 2.29 -11.01 1.01
N GLN A 230 2.40 -11.85 -0.03
CA GLN A 230 3.58 -11.91 -0.89
C GLN A 230 3.78 -10.63 -1.70
N ARG A 231 2.71 -9.94 -2.15
CA ARG A 231 2.81 -8.62 -2.81
C ARG A 231 3.31 -7.54 -1.84
N ARG A 232 2.80 -7.53 -0.61
CA ARG A 232 3.21 -6.57 0.41
C ARG A 232 4.63 -6.80 0.93
N ARG A 233 5.04 -8.07 1.04
CA ARG A 233 6.39 -8.49 1.44
C ARG A 233 6.88 -9.64 0.55
N PRO A 234 7.56 -9.35 -0.58
CA PRO A 234 8.01 -10.37 -1.52
C PRO A 234 8.93 -11.43 -0.92
N GLY A 235 9.64 -11.10 0.15
CA GLY A 235 10.48 -12.04 0.91
C GLY A 235 9.74 -12.86 1.96
N PHE A 236 8.42 -12.75 2.06
CA PHE A 236 7.65 -13.53 3.03
C PHE A 236 7.66 -15.02 2.67
N ASN A 237 8.19 -15.83 3.60
CA ASN A 237 8.23 -17.29 3.49
C ASN A 237 7.84 -17.89 4.83
N GLU A 238 6.83 -18.70 4.84
CA GLU A 238 6.26 -19.32 6.04
C GLU A 238 7.31 -20.11 6.84
N SER A 239 8.24 -20.78 6.15
CA SER A 239 9.28 -21.58 6.78
C SER A 239 10.25 -20.75 7.63
N PHE A 240 10.52 -19.50 7.23
CA PHE A 240 11.36 -18.58 8.01
C PHE A 240 10.74 -18.25 9.37
N TYR A 241 9.42 -18.23 9.43
CA TYR A 241 8.63 -17.95 10.63
C TYR A 241 8.27 -19.24 11.42
N GLY A 242 8.78 -20.40 10.98
CA GLY A 242 8.60 -21.69 11.67
C GLY A 242 7.28 -22.40 11.37
N TYR A 243 6.63 -22.10 10.25
CA TYR A 243 5.45 -22.80 9.76
C TYR A 243 5.80 -23.69 8.57
N ARG A 244 5.22 -24.89 8.49
CA ARG A 244 5.44 -25.82 7.37
C ARG A 244 4.71 -25.40 6.11
N SER A 245 3.61 -24.68 6.28
CA SER A 245 2.75 -24.23 5.18
C SER A 245 1.98 -22.98 5.58
N PHE A 246 1.43 -22.27 4.58
CA PHE A 246 0.53 -21.15 4.83
C PHE A 246 -0.75 -21.58 5.58
N ARG A 247 -1.18 -22.82 5.35
CA ARG A 247 -2.29 -23.39 6.09
C ARG A 247 -1.98 -23.49 7.59
N ASP A 248 -0.79 -23.95 7.96
CA ASP A 248 -0.40 -24.06 9.37
C ASP A 248 -0.39 -22.69 10.06
N LEU A 249 0.05 -21.63 9.34
CA LEU A 249 -0.02 -20.27 9.82
C LEU A 249 -1.47 -19.81 10.07
N MET A 250 -2.38 -20.10 9.15
CA MET A 250 -3.80 -19.76 9.31
C MET A 250 -4.44 -20.53 10.46
N GLU A 251 -4.16 -21.83 10.60
CA GLU A 251 -4.67 -22.68 11.69
C GLU A 251 -4.12 -22.23 13.06
N ASP A 252 -2.89 -21.74 13.12
CA ASP A 252 -2.32 -21.18 14.33
C ASP A 252 -2.99 -19.85 14.69
N ALA A 253 -3.26 -18.98 13.71
CA ALA A 253 -4.03 -17.78 13.92
C ALA A 253 -5.47 -18.06 14.44
N GLN A 254 -6.09 -19.14 13.97
CA GLN A 254 -7.39 -19.59 14.49
C GLN A 254 -7.30 -20.09 15.95
N LYS A 255 -6.26 -20.86 16.31
CA LYS A 255 -6.02 -21.31 17.69
C LYS A 255 -5.86 -20.15 18.65
N HIS A 256 -5.22 -19.07 18.20
CA HIS A 256 -5.08 -17.83 18.95
C HIS A 256 -6.32 -16.92 18.91
N LYS A 257 -7.43 -17.38 18.28
CA LYS A 257 -8.68 -16.63 18.12
C LYS A 257 -8.50 -15.29 17.37
N LEU A 258 -7.49 -15.20 16.53
CA LEU A 258 -7.23 -14.02 15.71
C LEU A 258 -8.05 -14.02 14.44
N LEU A 259 -8.38 -15.20 13.91
CA LEU A 259 -9.15 -15.42 12.69
C LEU A 259 -10.14 -16.57 12.87
N LEU A 260 -11.19 -16.57 12.04
CA LEU A 260 -12.11 -17.69 11.87
C LEU A 260 -11.90 -18.28 10.48
N LEU A 261 -11.63 -19.59 10.41
CA LEU A 261 -11.48 -20.33 9.18
C LEU A 261 -12.75 -21.14 8.94
N LEU A 262 -13.41 -20.90 7.80
CA LEU A 262 -14.59 -21.64 7.36
C LEU A 262 -14.20 -22.45 6.13
N ARG A 263 -14.34 -23.78 6.20
CA ARG A 263 -14.08 -24.66 5.08
C ARG A 263 -15.27 -24.62 4.11
N ASP A 264 -15.02 -24.31 2.86
CA ASP A 264 -16.02 -24.41 1.81
C ASP A 264 -16.14 -25.86 1.34
N GLU A 265 -17.32 -26.45 1.47
CA GLU A 265 -17.54 -27.86 1.16
C GLU A 265 -17.41 -28.17 -0.34
N LYS A 266 -17.64 -27.18 -1.21
CA LYS A 266 -17.59 -27.37 -2.67
C LYS A 266 -16.18 -27.27 -3.24
N SER A 267 -15.39 -26.31 -2.75
CA SER A 267 -14.03 -26.04 -3.25
C SER A 267 -12.94 -26.67 -2.38
N GLY A 268 -13.26 -27.06 -1.15
CA GLY A 268 -12.28 -27.53 -0.15
C GLY A 268 -11.33 -26.45 0.35
N GLN A 269 -11.51 -25.21 -0.12
CA GLN A 269 -10.70 -24.06 0.29
C GLN A 269 -11.18 -23.47 1.62
N TYR A 270 -10.28 -22.74 2.29
CA TYR A 270 -10.64 -21.99 3.49
C TYR A 270 -11.01 -20.57 3.15
N SER A 271 -12.19 -20.13 3.60
CA SER A 271 -12.51 -18.71 3.69
C SER A 271 -12.16 -18.18 5.09
N ILE A 272 -11.74 -16.94 5.13
CA ILE A 272 -11.21 -16.28 6.34
C ILE A 272 -12.16 -15.17 6.76
N ARG A 273 -12.44 -15.06 8.05
CA ARG A 273 -13.19 -13.95 8.65
C ARG A 273 -12.47 -13.47 9.92
N LEU A 274 -12.70 -12.23 10.29
CA LEU A 274 -12.33 -11.75 11.62
C LEU A 274 -13.36 -12.25 12.66
N PRO A 275 -12.93 -12.53 13.90
CA PRO A 275 -13.87 -12.77 15.00
C PRO A 275 -14.75 -11.52 15.19
N ALA A 276 -16.03 -11.71 15.48
CA ALA A 276 -16.87 -10.59 15.91
C ALA A 276 -16.30 -9.99 17.22
N GLU A 277 -16.16 -8.68 17.26
CA GLU A 277 -15.82 -8.00 18.53
C GLU A 277 -17.00 -8.22 19.51
N GLU A 278 -16.74 -8.94 20.62
CA GLU A 278 -17.68 -9.01 21.76
C GLU A 278 -17.66 -7.71 22.57
#